data_b6e365bc0b024216d98d20dacf32e55d
#
_entry.id   b6e365bc0b024216d98d20dacf32e55d
#
_cell.length_a   1.000
_cell.length_b   1.000
_cell.length_c   1.000
_cell.angle_alpha   90.00
_cell.angle_beta   90.00
_cell.angle_gamma   90.00
#
_symmetry.space_group_name_H-M   'P 1'
#
loop_
_entity.id
_entity.type
_entity.pdbx_description
1 polymer ?
#
loop_
_entity_poly.entity_id
_entity_poly.type
_entity_poly.pdbx_seq_one_letter_code
_entity_poly.pdbx_strand_id
1 'polypeptide(L)'
;MTPSHRAGPHSTSERAGAFRRLRHRLAAATWGIGAALAASTALIAPAPVYAATVAAPVYDPADSRTSATAILAGGCFWGVERVFERVRGVQSVSSGYAGGTAATAKYGRVSDGDTNHAEAVLIRYDPRVVSYGTLLRIYFAVAHDPTELNRQGPDTGRQYRSAIFPITASQLKVAKSYIAQLDRARSFNAPIVTTIESGRFYTAEAYHQDYMKKHPDESYIIYNDAPKVAKLGRLFPKLVK
;
A
#
# COMPACT_ATOMS: atom_id res chain seq x y z
N MET A 1 -59.52 -11.88 -9.04
CA MET A 1 -60.11 -12.42 -7.81
C MET A 1 -59.31 -11.89 -6.63
N THR A 2 -59.79 -10.81 -6.05
CA THR A 2 -59.55 -10.35 -4.66
C THR A 2 -60.53 -11.05 -3.76
N PRO A 3 -60.38 -11.18 -2.45
CA PRO A 3 -60.48 -10.09 -1.49
C PRO A 3 -59.41 -10.16 -0.34
N SER A 4 -58.92 -9.04 0.29
CA SER A 4 -59.58 -8.10 1.19
C SER A 4 -60.01 -8.71 2.56
N HIS A 5 -59.43 -8.17 3.63
CA HIS A 5 -60.04 -7.69 4.87
C HIS A 5 -58.98 -7.45 5.94
N ARG A 6 -58.83 -6.24 6.41
CA ARG A 6 -59.47 -5.31 7.38
C ARG A 6 -58.84 -5.45 8.78
N ALA A 7 -58.19 -4.51 9.18
CA ALA A 7 -58.23 -3.39 10.13
C ALA A 7 -59.07 -3.59 11.39
N GLY A 8 -58.54 -3.06 12.50
CA GLY A 8 -59.32 -2.61 13.61
C GLY A 8 -58.59 -2.55 14.95
N PRO A 9 -59.01 -1.57 15.77
CA PRO A 9 -58.08 -0.81 16.61
C PRO A 9 -58.43 -0.83 18.11
N HIS A 10 -57.84 0.14 18.85
CA HIS A 10 -58.15 0.59 20.23
C HIS A 10 -57.52 -0.25 21.39
N SER A 11 -56.99 0.33 22.42
CA SER A 11 -57.57 1.40 23.26
C SER A 11 -56.50 2.04 24.18
N THR A 12 -56.67 3.28 24.37
CA THR A 12 -56.21 4.16 25.43
C THR A 12 -56.47 3.69 26.86
N SER A 13 -55.58 4.00 27.80
CA SER A 13 -55.99 4.31 29.17
C SER A 13 -54.97 5.19 29.88
N GLU A 14 -55.37 6.43 30.05
CA GLU A 14 -54.86 7.37 31.07
C GLU A 14 -55.10 6.84 32.45
N ARG A 15 -54.25 7.13 33.41
CA ARG A 15 -54.64 7.58 34.73
C ARG A 15 -53.55 8.43 35.40
N ALA A 16 -53.99 9.59 35.75
CA ALA A 16 -53.30 10.64 36.55
C ALA A 16 -53.36 10.32 38.05
N GLY A 17 -52.59 11.00 38.82
CA GLY A 17 -52.70 11.22 40.25
C GLY A 17 -51.45 10.81 41.03
N ALA A 18 -50.88 11.52 41.93
CA ALA A 18 -51.28 12.71 42.69
C ALA A 18 -50.03 13.27 43.39
N PHE A 19 -50.06 14.53 43.62
CA PHE A 19 -49.15 15.32 44.45
C PHE A 19 -48.93 14.76 45.86
N ARG A 20 -47.70 14.78 46.37
CA ARG A 20 -47.43 14.99 47.78
C ARG A 20 -46.14 15.78 48.01
N ARG A 21 -46.30 17.02 48.38
CA ARG A 21 -45.27 17.92 48.91
C ARG A 21 -44.96 17.50 50.35
N LEU A 22 -43.69 17.34 50.67
CA LEU A 22 -43.25 17.44 52.07
C LEU A 22 -41.95 18.28 52.10
N ARG A 23 -42.06 19.44 52.68
CA ARG A 23 -40.97 20.31 53.10
C ARG A 23 -40.36 19.72 54.37
N HIS A 24 -39.04 19.68 54.51
CA HIS A 24 -38.27 20.22 55.63
C HIS A 24 -36.77 19.94 55.55
N ARG A 25 -36.05 21.03 55.76
CA ARG A 25 -34.83 21.28 56.53
C ARG A 25 -33.51 21.27 55.80
N LEU A 26 -33.00 22.50 55.76
CA LEU A 26 -31.63 22.91 55.51
C LEU A 26 -30.65 22.27 56.52
N ALA A 27 -29.61 21.65 56.01
CA ALA A 27 -28.36 21.48 56.71
C ALA A 27 -27.22 21.87 55.74
N ALA A 28 -26.59 22.97 56.01
CA ALA A 28 -25.40 23.44 55.30
C ALA A 28 -24.23 22.53 55.73
N ALA A 29 -23.70 21.79 54.79
CA ALA A 29 -22.39 21.14 54.91
C ALA A 29 -21.51 21.69 53.84
N THR A 30 -20.59 22.57 54.20
CA THR A 30 -19.50 23.05 53.38
C THR A 30 -18.48 21.93 53.16
N TRP A 31 -18.54 21.33 51.99
CA TRP A 31 -17.47 20.41 51.55
C TRP A 31 -16.67 21.13 50.47
N GLY A 32 -15.38 21.32 50.80
CA GLY A 32 -14.42 21.90 49.88
C GLY A 32 -14.28 21.05 48.61
N ILE A 33 -14.50 21.70 47.47
CA ILE A 33 -14.25 21.13 46.17
C ILE A 33 -12.74 21.21 45.91
N GLY A 34 -12.06 20.15 46.27
CA GLY A 34 -10.69 19.89 45.75
C GLY A 34 -10.80 19.45 44.30
N ALA A 35 -10.62 20.39 43.36
CA ALA A 35 -10.50 20.07 41.95
C ALA A 35 -9.17 19.34 41.72
N ALA A 36 -9.19 18.03 41.74
CA ALA A 36 -8.07 17.21 41.23
C ALA A 36 -8.06 17.32 39.70
N LEU A 37 -7.20 18.18 39.18
CA LEU A 37 -6.83 18.17 37.77
C LEU A 37 -6.10 16.85 37.47
N ALA A 38 -6.84 15.84 37.02
CA ALA A 38 -6.23 14.67 36.42
C ALA A 38 -5.66 15.09 35.07
N ALA A 39 -4.37 15.41 35.03
CA ALA A 39 -3.65 15.57 33.78
C ALA A 39 -3.62 14.21 33.07
N SER A 40 -4.54 14.01 32.14
CA SER A 40 -4.50 12.86 31.23
C SER A 40 -3.31 13.07 30.29
N THR A 41 -2.15 12.52 30.65
CA THR A 41 -1.04 12.35 29.72
C THR A 41 -1.49 11.30 28.69
N ALA A 42 -2.03 11.77 27.58
CA ALA A 42 -2.21 10.94 26.41
C ALA A 42 -0.81 10.44 26.01
N LEU A 43 -0.53 9.16 26.26
CA LEU A 43 0.59 8.47 25.68
C LEU A 43 0.37 8.50 24.16
N ILE A 44 0.96 9.50 23.48
CA ILE A 44 1.10 9.49 22.03
C ILE A 44 2.03 8.32 21.74
N ALA A 45 1.44 7.17 21.39
CA ALA A 45 2.20 6.06 20.86
C ALA A 45 3.01 6.62 19.66
N PRO A 46 4.34 6.42 19.63
CA PRO A 46 5.10 6.85 18.46
C PRO A 46 4.47 6.17 17.24
N ALA A 47 4.10 6.99 16.25
CA ALA A 47 3.69 6.48 14.96
C ALA A 47 4.75 5.48 14.50
N PRO A 48 4.36 4.33 13.92
CA PRO A 48 5.33 3.35 13.47
C PRO A 48 6.33 4.06 12.57
N VAL A 49 7.60 4.07 12.98
CA VAL A 49 8.70 4.60 12.19
C VAL A 49 8.92 3.61 11.04
N TYR A 50 8.01 3.63 10.07
CA TYR A 50 8.22 2.99 8.79
C TYR A 50 9.35 3.72 8.08
N ALA A 51 10.40 2.97 7.86
CA ALA A 51 11.60 3.35 7.16
C ALA A 51 12.76 3.82 8.06
N ALA A 52 13.24 2.93 8.88
CA ALA A 52 14.68 2.80 8.96
C ALA A 52 15.17 2.71 7.51
N THR A 53 16.12 3.54 7.14
CA THR A 53 16.67 3.60 5.80
C THR A 53 17.09 2.20 5.36
N VAL A 54 16.32 1.59 4.45
CA VAL A 54 16.67 0.29 3.89
C VAL A 54 18.09 0.40 3.34
N ALA A 55 19.03 -0.40 3.86
CA ALA A 55 20.43 -0.34 3.48
C ALA A 55 20.60 -0.61 1.99
N ALA A 56 21.62 -0.03 1.37
CA ALA A 56 21.95 -0.34 -0.02
C ALA A 56 22.34 -1.83 -0.15
N PRO A 57 22.07 -2.47 -1.29
CA PRO A 57 22.54 -3.83 -1.53
C PRO A 57 24.06 -3.89 -1.52
N VAL A 58 24.60 -4.88 -0.80
CA VAL A 58 26.05 -5.14 -0.74
C VAL A 58 26.55 -5.75 -2.07
N TYR A 59 25.68 -6.54 -2.71
CA TYR A 59 25.97 -7.14 -4.01
C TYR A 59 25.13 -6.46 -5.10
N ASP A 60 25.75 -5.59 -5.88
CA ASP A 60 25.13 -4.83 -6.97
C ASP A 60 26.20 -4.55 -8.05
N PRO A 61 26.50 -5.54 -8.91
CA PRO A 61 27.58 -5.42 -9.88
C PRO A 61 27.27 -4.34 -10.93
N ALA A 62 28.29 -3.60 -11.31
CA ALA A 62 28.19 -2.58 -12.35
C ALA A 62 27.73 -3.20 -13.68
N ASP A 63 26.92 -2.46 -14.41
CA ASP A 63 26.43 -2.80 -15.74
C ASP A 63 26.75 -1.64 -16.70
N SER A 64 27.52 -1.90 -17.72
CA SER A 64 27.96 -0.87 -18.68
C SER A 64 26.97 -0.61 -19.83
N ARG A 65 25.87 -1.35 -19.91
CA ARG A 65 24.84 -1.12 -20.92
C ARG A 65 24.21 0.26 -20.78
N THR A 66 23.68 0.78 -21.85
CA THR A 66 22.96 2.08 -21.86
C THR A 66 21.47 1.91 -21.60
N SER A 67 20.98 0.68 -21.66
CA SER A 67 19.59 0.34 -21.38
C SER A 67 19.48 -1.08 -20.82
N ALA A 68 18.72 -1.22 -19.77
CA ALA A 68 18.35 -2.48 -19.15
C ALA A 68 16.87 -2.44 -18.76
N THR A 69 16.32 -3.61 -18.42
CA THR A 69 14.92 -3.75 -18.05
C THR A 69 14.82 -4.46 -16.70
N ALA A 70 13.87 -4.03 -15.86
CA ALA A 70 13.47 -4.72 -14.63
C ALA A 70 11.94 -4.92 -14.62
N ILE A 71 11.46 -6.02 -14.01
CA ILE A 71 10.03 -6.29 -13.85
C ILE A 71 9.77 -6.51 -12.36
N LEU A 72 8.91 -5.66 -11.77
CA LEU A 72 8.62 -5.63 -10.34
C LEU A 72 7.10 -5.55 -10.11
N ALA A 73 6.59 -6.31 -9.14
CA ALA A 73 5.20 -6.31 -8.71
C ALA A 73 5.09 -5.97 -7.22
N GLY A 74 4.25 -5.03 -6.84
CA GLY A 74 4.14 -4.55 -5.44
C GLY A 74 2.84 -3.80 -5.16
N GLY A 75 1.69 -4.46 -5.37
CA GLY A 75 0.37 -3.86 -5.26
C GLY A 75 -0.09 -3.20 -6.54
N CYS A 76 -1.06 -2.30 -6.43
CA CYS A 76 -1.57 -1.54 -7.57
C CYS A 76 -0.43 -0.90 -8.37
N PHE A 77 -0.38 -1.20 -9.65
CA PHE A 77 0.71 -0.77 -10.53
C PHE A 77 0.73 0.75 -10.79
N TRP A 78 -0.37 1.50 -10.60
CA TRP A 78 -0.41 2.94 -10.83
C TRP A 78 0.61 3.71 -9.97
N GLY A 79 0.63 3.42 -8.66
CA GLY A 79 1.57 4.04 -7.74
C GLY A 79 3.00 3.56 -7.95
N VAL A 80 3.18 2.26 -8.23
CA VAL A 80 4.49 1.68 -8.51
C VAL A 80 5.09 2.27 -9.80
N GLU A 81 4.29 2.40 -10.87
CA GLU A 81 4.66 3.08 -12.11
C GLU A 81 5.16 4.49 -11.81
N ARG A 82 4.35 5.27 -11.10
CA ARG A 82 4.68 6.67 -10.80
C ARG A 82 5.93 6.83 -9.96
N VAL A 83 6.16 5.96 -8.98
CA VAL A 83 7.39 5.97 -8.17
C VAL A 83 8.62 5.82 -9.08
N PHE A 84 8.64 4.82 -9.96
CA PHE A 84 9.80 4.57 -10.81
C PHE A 84 9.94 5.57 -11.93
N GLU A 85 8.88 6.12 -12.50
CA GLU A 85 8.95 7.23 -13.45
C GLU A 85 9.72 8.42 -12.90
N ARG A 86 9.63 8.67 -11.60
CA ARG A 86 10.32 9.79 -10.94
C ARG A 86 11.78 9.52 -10.63
N VAL A 87 12.29 8.32 -10.90
CA VAL A 87 13.67 7.96 -10.61
C VAL A 87 14.59 8.40 -11.75
N ARG A 88 15.65 9.13 -11.42
CA ARG A 88 16.70 9.52 -12.36
C ARG A 88 17.38 8.27 -12.92
N GLY A 89 17.61 8.23 -14.23
CA GLY A 89 18.15 7.06 -14.94
C GLY A 89 17.08 6.11 -15.45
N VAL A 90 15.84 6.17 -14.95
CA VAL A 90 14.71 5.45 -15.55
C VAL A 90 14.29 6.15 -16.83
N GLN A 91 14.22 5.41 -17.93
CA GLN A 91 13.88 5.89 -19.27
C GLN A 91 12.37 5.85 -19.53
N SER A 92 11.72 4.74 -19.15
CA SER A 92 10.27 4.57 -19.22
C SER A 92 9.82 3.52 -18.21
N VAL A 93 8.55 3.60 -17.82
CA VAL A 93 7.85 2.58 -17.04
C VAL A 93 6.55 2.23 -17.76
N SER A 94 6.15 0.99 -17.70
CA SER A 94 4.84 0.56 -18.24
C SER A 94 4.15 -0.33 -17.22
N SER A 95 2.90 -0.03 -16.91
CA SER A 95 2.01 -0.89 -16.13
C SER A 95 1.60 -2.12 -16.91
N GLY A 96 1.50 -3.28 -16.25
CA GLY A 96 1.13 -4.52 -16.90
C GLY A 96 0.98 -5.71 -15.95
N TYR A 97 1.05 -6.88 -16.51
CA TYR A 97 0.79 -8.14 -15.83
C TYR A 97 1.96 -9.10 -16.04
N ALA A 98 2.38 -9.78 -14.97
CA ALA A 98 3.48 -10.75 -15.05
C ALA A 98 3.14 -12.05 -14.29
N GLY A 99 3.69 -13.19 -14.76
CA GLY A 99 3.56 -14.50 -14.12
C GLY A 99 2.46 -15.40 -14.68
N GLY A 100 1.50 -14.86 -15.42
CA GLY A 100 0.44 -15.61 -16.08
C GLY A 100 0.68 -15.83 -17.57
N THR A 101 -0.39 -16.09 -18.34
CA THR A 101 -0.36 -16.36 -19.77
C THR A 101 -0.94 -15.20 -20.59
N ALA A 102 -0.59 -15.13 -21.88
CA ALA A 102 -1.13 -14.10 -22.78
C ALA A 102 -2.67 -14.10 -22.84
N ALA A 103 -3.29 -15.26 -22.75
CA ALA A 103 -4.75 -15.40 -22.82
C ALA A 103 -5.49 -14.74 -21.65
N THR A 104 -4.84 -14.64 -20.48
CA THR A 104 -5.42 -14.07 -19.25
C THR A 104 -4.87 -12.69 -18.89
N ALA A 105 -3.96 -12.13 -19.71
CA ALA A 105 -3.35 -10.82 -19.49
C ALA A 105 -4.29 -9.68 -19.92
N LYS A 106 -5.42 -9.56 -19.24
CA LYS A 106 -6.43 -8.53 -19.41
C LYS A 106 -6.97 -8.12 -18.05
N TYR A 107 -7.23 -6.83 -17.85
CA TYR A 107 -7.60 -6.29 -16.54
C TYR A 107 -8.75 -7.05 -15.87
N GLY A 108 -9.87 -7.27 -16.56
CA GLY A 108 -11.02 -7.98 -16.01
C GLY A 108 -10.66 -9.39 -15.52
N ARG A 109 -9.79 -10.12 -16.25
CA ARG A 109 -9.36 -11.46 -15.84
C ARG A 109 -8.37 -11.45 -14.66
N VAL A 110 -7.45 -10.47 -14.66
CA VAL A 110 -6.48 -10.34 -13.56
C VAL A 110 -7.16 -9.88 -12.29
N SER A 111 -8.14 -8.98 -12.40
CA SER A 111 -8.93 -8.46 -11.27
C SER A 111 -9.75 -9.54 -10.57
N ASP A 112 -10.19 -10.59 -11.27
CA ASP A 112 -10.88 -11.74 -10.69
C ASP A 112 -9.99 -12.51 -9.69
N GLY A 113 -8.66 -12.34 -9.74
CA GLY A 113 -7.70 -12.94 -8.81
C GLY A 113 -7.41 -14.43 -9.03
N ASP A 114 -8.00 -15.05 -10.06
CA ASP A 114 -7.88 -16.48 -10.40
C ASP A 114 -6.79 -16.79 -11.43
N THR A 115 -6.12 -15.77 -11.95
CA THR A 115 -4.98 -15.91 -12.83
C THR A 115 -3.67 -15.99 -12.03
N ASN A 116 -2.58 -16.44 -12.67
CA ASN A 116 -1.24 -16.39 -12.06
C ASN A 116 -0.58 -15.01 -12.22
N HIS A 117 -1.27 -14.03 -12.81
CA HIS A 117 -0.73 -12.69 -12.98
C HIS A 117 -0.59 -11.95 -11.64
N ALA A 118 0.50 -11.18 -11.54
CA ALA A 118 0.59 -10.03 -10.64
C ALA A 118 0.48 -8.74 -11.45
N GLU A 119 -0.14 -7.71 -10.88
CA GLU A 119 0.05 -6.35 -11.35
C GLU A 119 1.52 -5.99 -11.19
N ALA A 120 2.17 -5.59 -12.26
CA ALA A 120 3.60 -5.37 -12.31
C ALA A 120 3.94 -4.15 -13.16
N VAL A 121 5.14 -3.66 -13.00
CA VAL A 121 5.71 -2.64 -13.87
C VAL A 121 6.95 -3.15 -14.58
N LEU A 122 7.08 -2.80 -15.87
CA LEU A 122 8.28 -2.99 -16.66
C LEU A 122 9.02 -1.65 -16.70
N ILE A 123 10.23 -1.63 -16.11
CA ILE A 123 11.06 -0.45 -15.94
C ILE A 123 12.22 -0.54 -16.93
N ARG A 124 12.32 0.39 -17.88
CA ARG A 124 13.51 0.57 -18.70
C ARG A 124 14.39 1.65 -18.08
N TYR A 125 15.68 1.37 -17.90
CA TYR A 125 16.59 2.26 -17.20
C TYR A 125 18.01 2.20 -17.79
N ASP A 126 18.79 3.26 -17.57
CA ASP A 126 20.23 3.30 -17.84
C ASP A 126 20.98 2.83 -16.58
N PRO A 127 21.55 1.62 -16.59
CA PRO A 127 22.24 1.06 -15.42
C PRO A 127 23.53 1.81 -15.02
N ARG A 128 24.04 2.68 -15.87
CA ARG A 128 25.18 3.54 -15.55
C ARG A 128 24.75 4.74 -14.67
N VAL A 129 23.46 5.07 -14.66
CA VAL A 129 22.88 6.18 -13.88
C VAL A 129 22.17 5.65 -12.63
N VAL A 130 21.43 4.55 -12.74
CA VAL A 130 20.77 3.89 -11.62
C VAL A 130 20.92 2.37 -11.76
N SER A 131 21.54 1.73 -10.78
CA SER A 131 21.77 0.29 -10.81
C SER A 131 20.49 -0.51 -10.53
N TYR A 132 20.48 -1.80 -10.89
CA TYR A 132 19.38 -2.71 -10.56
C TYR A 132 19.16 -2.83 -9.03
N GLY A 133 20.24 -2.91 -8.27
CA GLY A 133 20.16 -2.94 -6.81
C GLY A 133 19.59 -1.65 -6.23
N THR A 134 19.87 -0.50 -6.82
CA THR A 134 19.25 0.76 -6.42
C THR A 134 17.74 0.77 -6.73
N LEU A 135 17.31 0.23 -7.87
CA LEU A 135 15.88 0.05 -8.15
C LEU A 135 15.21 -0.87 -7.11
N LEU A 136 15.86 -1.98 -6.74
CA LEU A 136 15.34 -2.86 -5.67
C LEU A 136 15.29 -2.16 -4.32
N ARG A 137 16.27 -1.30 -4.01
CA ARG A 137 16.25 -0.51 -2.77
C ARG A 137 15.05 0.43 -2.73
N ILE A 138 14.74 1.10 -3.82
CA ILE A 138 13.53 1.95 -3.94
C ILE A 138 12.27 1.10 -3.84
N TYR A 139 12.24 -0.07 -4.49
CA TYR A 139 11.14 -1.01 -4.44
C TYR A 139 10.78 -1.40 -3.00
N PHE A 140 11.77 -1.86 -2.22
CA PHE A 140 11.56 -2.26 -0.82
C PHE A 140 11.33 -1.08 0.13
N ALA A 141 11.96 0.07 -0.13
CA ALA A 141 11.86 1.21 0.78
C ALA A 141 10.60 2.08 0.53
N VAL A 142 10.07 2.10 -0.69
CA VAL A 142 9.11 3.12 -1.15
C VAL A 142 7.87 2.53 -1.79
N ALA A 143 8.06 1.63 -2.79
CA ALA A 143 6.99 1.27 -3.70
C ALA A 143 5.88 0.46 -3.03
N HIS A 144 6.21 -0.36 -2.04
CA HIS A 144 5.27 -1.25 -1.37
C HIS A 144 5.72 -1.65 0.05
N ASP A 145 4.90 -2.40 0.77
CA ASP A 145 5.25 -3.09 1.99
C ASP A 145 5.57 -4.57 1.66
N PRO A 146 6.84 -5.01 1.80
CA PRO A 146 7.23 -6.37 1.43
C PRO A 146 6.75 -7.45 2.42
N THR A 147 6.05 -7.09 3.47
CA THR A 147 5.55 -8.01 4.51
C THR A 147 4.07 -8.37 4.31
N GLU A 148 3.38 -7.75 3.37
CA GLU A 148 1.97 -7.99 3.08
C GLU A 148 1.80 -9.13 2.06
N LEU A 149 1.33 -10.28 2.53
CA LEU A 149 1.11 -11.47 1.68
C LEU A 149 -0.18 -11.33 0.86
N ASN A 150 -0.06 -11.43 -0.47
CA ASN A 150 -1.18 -11.36 -1.42
C ASN A 150 -2.10 -10.15 -1.21
N ARG A 151 -1.53 -9.03 -0.82
CA ARG A 151 -2.25 -7.76 -0.66
C ARG A 151 -1.27 -6.61 -0.68
N GLN A 152 -1.78 -5.39 -0.80
CA GLN A 152 -1.00 -4.17 -0.57
C GLN A 152 -1.93 -3.03 -0.16
N GLY A 153 -1.83 -2.61 1.11
CA GLY A 153 -2.73 -1.59 1.65
C GLY A 153 -4.19 -2.04 1.55
N PRO A 154 -5.07 -1.29 0.84
CA PRO A 154 -6.49 -1.65 0.70
C PRO A 154 -6.71 -2.80 -0.29
N ASP A 155 -5.78 -3.04 -1.21
CA ASP A 155 -5.95 -4.01 -2.28
C ASP A 155 -5.66 -5.43 -1.80
N THR A 156 -6.60 -6.34 -1.98
CA THR A 156 -6.49 -7.73 -1.55
C THR A 156 -6.64 -8.67 -2.74
N GLY A 157 -5.75 -9.66 -2.81
CA GLY A 157 -5.72 -10.67 -3.87
C GLY A 157 -4.30 -10.97 -4.34
N ARG A 158 -4.11 -12.15 -4.95
CA ARG A 158 -2.79 -12.61 -5.43
C ARG A 158 -2.22 -11.70 -6.53
N GLN A 159 -3.06 -10.97 -7.24
CA GLN A 159 -2.64 -10.01 -8.25
C GLN A 159 -1.88 -8.81 -7.64
N TYR A 160 -2.04 -8.54 -6.36
CA TYR A 160 -1.35 -7.47 -5.64
C TYR A 160 -0.16 -7.95 -4.80
N ARG A 161 0.30 -9.19 -5.05
CA ARG A 161 1.45 -9.75 -4.31
C ARG A 161 2.74 -9.02 -4.60
N SER A 162 3.65 -9.09 -3.65
CA SER A 162 5.03 -8.65 -3.81
C SER A 162 5.83 -9.70 -4.57
N ALA A 163 6.34 -9.37 -5.75
CA ALA A 163 7.14 -10.28 -6.56
C ALA A 163 8.18 -9.55 -7.42
N ILE A 164 9.32 -10.22 -7.62
CA ILE A 164 10.39 -9.80 -8.52
C ILE A 164 10.49 -10.82 -9.64
N PHE A 165 10.54 -10.36 -10.89
CA PHE A 165 10.68 -11.20 -12.09
C PHE A 165 12.05 -10.93 -12.74
N PRO A 166 13.15 -11.59 -12.31
CA PRO A 166 14.46 -11.39 -12.89
C PRO A 166 14.51 -11.89 -14.33
N ILE A 167 15.04 -11.08 -15.23
CA ILE A 167 15.18 -11.43 -16.66
C ILE A 167 16.60 -11.86 -17.02
N THR A 168 17.56 -11.75 -16.08
CA THR A 168 18.95 -12.22 -16.24
C THR A 168 19.43 -12.96 -14.99
N ALA A 169 20.45 -13.79 -15.13
CA ALA A 169 21.08 -14.46 -14.00
C ALA A 169 21.68 -13.48 -12.99
N SER A 170 22.22 -12.34 -13.48
CA SER A 170 22.74 -11.27 -12.62
C SER A 170 21.63 -10.68 -11.76
N GLN A 171 20.48 -10.31 -12.35
CA GLN A 171 19.33 -9.80 -11.60
C GLN A 171 18.82 -10.79 -10.56
N LEU A 172 18.74 -12.08 -10.92
CA LEU A 172 18.36 -13.15 -9.99
C LEU A 172 19.30 -13.18 -8.79
N LYS A 173 20.61 -13.10 -9.02
CA LYS A 173 21.60 -13.13 -7.94
C LYS A 173 21.51 -11.88 -7.06
N VAL A 174 21.34 -10.68 -7.65
CA VAL A 174 21.16 -9.43 -6.90
C VAL A 174 19.89 -9.51 -6.04
N ALA A 175 18.76 -9.91 -6.62
CA ALA A 175 17.49 -9.99 -5.89
C ALA A 175 17.56 -10.96 -4.71
N LYS A 176 18.07 -12.19 -4.92
CA LYS A 176 18.26 -13.18 -3.85
C LYS A 176 19.20 -12.67 -2.75
N SER A 177 20.33 -12.09 -3.12
CA SER A 177 21.31 -11.57 -2.15
C SER A 177 20.73 -10.42 -1.35
N TYR A 178 19.96 -9.55 -1.99
CA TYR A 178 19.40 -8.38 -1.33
C TYR A 178 18.26 -8.73 -0.38
N ILE A 179 17.32 -9.61 -0.77
CA ILE A 179 16.30 -10.12 0.15
C ILE A 179 16.96 -10.77 1.38
N ALA A 180 17.93 -11.66 1.17
CA ALA A 180 18.65 -12.28 2.27
C ALA A 180 19.42 -11.28 3.16
N GLN A 181 19.93 -10.19 2.59
CA GLN A 181 20.56 -9.10 3.34
C GLN A 181 19.52 -8.39 4.24
N LEU A 182 18.35 -8.04 3.69
CA LEU A 182 17.29 -7.35 4.40
C LEU A 182 16.69 -8.20 5.53
N ASP A 183 16.50 -9.50 5.29
CA ASP A 183 16.03 -10.46 6.29
C ASP A 183 17.02 -10.60 7.45
N ARG A 184 18.31 -10.79 7.14
CA ARG A 184 19.36 -10.87 8.20
C ARG A 184 19.44 -9.59 9.02
N ALA A 185 19.26 -8.44 8.38
CA ALA A 185 19.27 -7.15 9.04
C ALA A 185 17.97 -6.85 9.81
N ARG A 186 16.95 -7.70 9.69
CA ARG A 186 15.59 -7.46 10.22
C ARG A 186 15.07 -6.08 9.85
N SER A 187 15.20 -5.74 8.57
CA SER A 187 14.88 -4.39 8.05
C SER A 187 13.39 -4.05 8.11
N PHE A 188 12.53 -5.03 8.36
CA PHE A 188 11.07 -4.89 8.47
C PHE A 188 10.57 -5.54 9.75
N ASN A 189 9.38 -5.15 10.21
CA ASN A 189 8.77 -5.65 11.45
C ASN A 189 8.21 -7.07 11.33
N ALA A 190 8.13 -7.62 10.11
CA ALA A 190 7.67 -8.97 9.81
C ALA A 190 8.55 -9.57 8.68
N PRO A 191 8.50 -10.89 8.46
CA PRO A 191 9.24 -11.53 7.38
C PRO A 191 8.89 -10.95 6.01
N ILE A 192 9.90 -10.85 5.14
CA ILE A 192 9.69 -10.47 3.73
C ILE A 192 8.97 -11.62 3.03
N VAL A 193 7.83 -11.32 2.40
CA VAL A 193 7.03 -12.27 1.63
C VAL A 193 7.21 -12.10 0.12
N THR A 194 8.13 -11.23 -0.29
CA THR A 194 8.46 -11.01 -1.71
C THR A 194 8.96 -12.29 -2.35
N THR A 195 8.28 -12.76 -3.38
CA THR A 195 8.67 -13.94 -4.15
C THR A 195 9.59 -13.56 -5.31
N ILE A 196 10.46 -14.51 -5.71
CA ILE A 196 11.21 -14.42 -6.96
C ILE A 196 10.58 -15.40 -7.94
N GLU A 197 10.02 -14.87 -8.99
CA GLU A 197 9.20 -15.61 -9.94
C GLU A 197 9.77 -15.54 -11.36
N SER A 198 9.32 -16.45 -12.21
CA SER A 198 9.55 -16.42 -13.64
C SER A 198 8.26 -16.12 -14.38
N GLY A 199 8.36 -15.53 -15.56
CA GLY A 199 7.19 -15.26 -16.39
C GLY A 199 7.43 -14.12 -17.37
N ARG A 200 6.56 -14.01 -18.36
CA ARG A 200 6.55 -12.88 -19.30
C ARG A 200 5.79 -11.72 -18.72
N PHE A 201 6.18 -10.52 -19.13
CA PHE A 201 5.41 -9.31 -18.90
C PHE A 201 4.48 -9.05 -20.10
N TYR A 202 3.26 -8.64 -19.81
CA TYR A 202 2.25 -8.22 -20.77
C TYR A 202 1.80 -6.82 -20.40
N THR A 203 1.93 -5.86 -21.32
CA THR A 203 1.51 -4.47 -21.09
C THR A 203 0.00 -4.42 -20.86
N ALA A 204 -0.42 -3.70 -19.82
CA ALA A 204 -1.83 -3.45 -19.55
C ALA A 204 -2.42 -2.46 -20.56
N GLU A 205 -3.73 -2.35 -20.54
CA GLU A 205 -4.51 -1.50 -21.43
C GLU A 205 -4.07 -0.02 -21.34
N ALA A 206 -4.23 0.71 -22.42
CA ALA A 206 -3.72 2.08 -22.55
C ALA A 206 -4.23 3.06 -21.47
N TYR A 207 -5.44 2.82 -20.95
CA TYR A 207 -6.00 3.68 -19.90
C TYR A 207 -5.32 3.51 -18.54
N HIS A 208 -4.59 2.42 -18.31
CA HIS A 208 -3.80 2.21 -17.10
C HIS A 208 -2.45 2.92 -17.11
N GLN A 209 -1.92 3.22 -18.29
CA GLN A 209 -0.61 3.85 -18.42
C GLN A 209 -0.66 5.32 -17.98
N ASP A 210 0.33 5.75 -17.17
CA ASP A 210 0.36 7.10 -16.58
C ASP A 210 -0.90 7.44 -15.74
N TYR A 211 -1.59 6.43 -15.16
CA TYR A 211 -2.90 6.65 -14.55
C TYR A 211 -2.85 7.69 -13.43
N MET A 212 -1.94 7.54 -12.47
CA MET A 212 -1.78 8.50 -11.38
C MET A 212 -1.49 9.93 -11.89
N LYS A 213 -0.82 10.07 -13.00
CA LYS A 213 -0.47 11.37 -13.59
C LYS A 213 -1.69 12.02 -14.27
N LYS A 214 -2.58 11.20 -14.83
CA LYS A 214 -3.80 11.65 -15.50
C LYS A 214 -4.95 11.90 -14.54
N HIS A 215 -4.94 11.24 -13.37
CA HIS A 215 -6.01 11.27 -12.36
C HIS A 215 -5.48 11.63 -10.96
N PRO A 216 -4.76 12.77 -10.80
CA PRO A 216 -4.09 13.11 -9.53
C PRO A 216 -5.07 13.37 -8.38
N ASP A 217 -6.31 13.71 -8.68
CA ASP A 217 -7.34 14.10 -7.70
C ASP A 217 -8.24 12.93 -7.27
N GLU A 218 -8.03 11.73 -7.81
CA GLU A 218 -8.77 10.56 -7.34
C GLU A 218 -8.43 10.20 -5.91
N SER A 219 -9.45 9.89 -5.12
CA SER A 219 -9.28 9.56 -3.70
C SER A 219 -8.30 8.40 -3.49
N TYR A 220 -8.37 7.35 -4.32
CA TYR A 220 -7.44 6.24 -4.24
C TYR A 220 -5.98 6.70 -4.41
N ILE A 221 -5.73 7.52 -5.44
CA ILE A 221 -4.41 8.08 -5.73
C ILE A 221 -3.92 8.95 -4.57
N ILE A 222 -4.76 9.85 -4.07
CA ILE A 222 -4.41 10.76 -2.98
C ILE A 222 -4.00 9.99 -1.71
N TYR A 223 -4.79 8.98 -1.32
CA TYR A 223 -4.57 8.28 -0.06
C TYR A 223 -3.55 7.14 -0.14
N ASN A 224 -3.42 6.46 -1.29
CA ASN A 224 -2.62 5.26 -1.38
C ASN A 224 -1.32 5.43 -2.18
N ASP A 225 -1.30 6.26 -3.23
CA ASP A 225 -0.18 6.33 -4.16
C ASP A 225 0.66 7.60 -4.01
N ALA A 226 0.04 8.77 -3.83
CA ALA A 226 0.76 10.02 -3.65
C ALA A 226 1.74 9.99 -2.45
N PRO A 227 1.41 9.34 -1.31
CA PRO A 227 2.35 9.18 -0.21
C PRO A 227 3.62 8.42 -0.58
N LYS A 228 3.55 7.43 -1.50
CA LYS A 228 4.73 6.68 -1.99
C LYS A 228 5.68 7.59 -2.75
N VAL A 229 5.14 8.42 -3.65
CA VAL A 229 5.95 9.40 -4.42
C VAL A 229 6.58 10.45 -3.50
N ALA A 230 5.84 10.93 -2.51
CA ALA A 230 6.39 11.84 -1.50
C ALA A 230 7.50 11.18 -0.67
N LYS A 231 7.34 9.88 -0.34
CA LYS A 231 8.35 9.09 0.37
C LYS A 231 9.62 8.92 -0.46
N LEU A 232 9.51 8.73 -1.80
CA LEU A 232 10.66 8.71 -2.70
C LEU A 232 11.47 10.00 -2.57
N GLY A 233 10.81 11.16 -2.63
CA GLY A 233 11.46 12.47 -2.50
C GLY A 233 12.19 12.65 -1.17
N ARG A 234 11.60 12.16 -0.07
CA ARG A 234 12.23 12.24 1.25
C ARG A 234 13.43 11.31 1.42
N LEU A 235 13.31 10.06 0.96
CA LEU A 235 14.35 9.05 1.21
C LEU A 235 15.47 9.07 0.17
N PHE A 236 15.18 9.48 -1.05
CA PHE A 236 16.09 9.46 -2.18
C PHE A 236 16.15 10.78 -2.96
N PRO A 237 16.34 11.94 -2.30
CA PRO A 237 16.24 13.25 -2.96
C PRO A 237 17.22 13.41 -4.14
N LYS A 238 18.38 12.75 -4.09
CA LYS A 238 19.38 12.79 -5.17
C LYS A 238 19.02 11.94 -6.38
N LEU A 239 18.06 11.03 -6.25
CA LEU A 239 17.62 10.12 -7.30
C LEU A 239 16.31 10.58 -7.97
N VAL A 240 15.65 11.62 -7.48
CA VAL A 240 14.41 12.14 -8.07
C VAL A 240 14.74 13.03 -9.28
N LYS A 241 13.94 12.87 -10.36
CA LYS A 241 13.92 13.77 -11.52
C LYS A 241 13.27 15.10 -11.15
#